data_fe4923dc05fe3990db4d8d5457e94516
#
_entry.id   fe4923dc05fe3990db4d8d5457e94516
#
_cell.length_a   1.000
_cell.length_b   1.000
_cell.length_c   1.000
_cell.angle_alpha   90.00
_cell.angle_beta   90.00
_cell.angle_gamma   90.00
#
_symmetry.space_group_name_H-M   'P 1'
#
loop_
_entity.id
_entity.type
_entity.pdbx_description
1 polymer ?
#
loop_
_entity_poly.entity_id
_entity_poly.type
_entity_poly.pdbx_seq_one_letter_code
_entity_poly.pdbx_strand_id
1 'polypeptide(L)'
;MGDFAQMMFIPVTFIVLMFIAIITKKRGMEKIVFLESNDKFEDLNPRDFFYNILKMERGAKIIYWTEIILLVVDTAYILVGGYFQYLKEMEFLKEFPDFPISPVSSLFVKFFIPIFMWFILVFLLVFAYFMQKKENKRITKMLDDLDNHNLLTYAKEDFFKSDRIVDTGIIAQSDLKLGDDYLFCVYPAYIIPYSWISDIKVDKIYSRGGNCYYLNFTLKNSSNFIKIFFSKESVAEKVRELILKDRQKLYGREGF
;
A
#
# COMPACT_ATOMS: atom_id res chain seq x y z
N MET A 1 34.14 -17.40 2.67
CA MET A 1 32.96 -16.91 3.43
C MET A 1 32.67 -15.41 3.21
N GLY A 2 33.70 -14.56 3.02
CA GLY A 2 33.50 -13.12 2.79
C GLY A 2 32.68 -12.77 1.55
N ASP A 3 32.91 -13.44 0.43
CA ASP A 3 32.25 -13.14 -0.83
C ASP A 3 30.75 -13.44 -0.81
N PHE A 4 30.33 -14.53 -0.17
CA PHE A 4 28.91 -14.87 -0.03
C PHE A 4 28.17 -13.87 0.87
N ALA A 5 28.78 -13.44 1.96
CA ALA A 5 28.20 -12.43 2.85
C ALA A 5 28.03 -11.08 2.13
N GLN A 6 29.01 -10.68 1.31
CA GLN A 6 28.91 -9.46 0.48
C GLN A 6 27.80 -9.56 -0.57
N MET A 7 27.65 -10.70 -1.24
CA MET A 7 26.58 -10.93 -2.22
C MET A 7 25.18 -10.86 -1.60
N MET A 8 25.02 -11.35 -0.35
CA MET A 8 23.74 -11.37 0.34
C MET A 8 23.39 -10.04 1.03
N PHE A 9 24.35 -9.10 1.14
CA PHE A 9 24.13 -7.83 1.83
C PHE A 9 22.97 -7.03 1.21
N ILE A 10 22.95 -6.87 -0.12
CA ILE A 10 21.93 -6.09 -0.84
C ILE A 10 20.52 -6.72 -0.68
N PRO A 11 20.30 -8.03 -0.96
CA PRO A 11 19.02 -8.68 -0.76
C PRO A 11 18.51 -8.58 0.68
N VAL A 12 19.37 -8.80 1.68
CA VAL A 12 18.97 -8.72 3.09
C VAL A 12 18.59 -7.29 3.47
N THR A 13 19.40 -6.31 3.07
CA THR A 13 19.13 -4.89 3.31
C THR A 13 17.81 -4.47 2.66
N PHE A 14 17.53 -4.92 1.44
CA PHE A 14 16.26 -4.69 0.75
C PHE A 14 15.07 -5.22 1.56
N ILE A 15 15.11 -6.46 2.01
CA ILE A 15 14.03 -7.08 2.79
C ILE A 15 13.77 -6.28 4.07
N VAL A 16 14.81 -5.91 4.81
CA VAL A 16 14.71 -5.15 6.06
C VAL A 16 14.11 -3.77 5.83
N LEU A 17 14.60 -3.04 4.82
CA LEU A 17 14.11 -1.69 4.52
C LEU A 17 12.68 -1.70 3.99
N MET A 18 12.29 -2.68 3.17
CA MET A 18 10.91 -2.85 2.72
C MET A 18 9.97 -3.15 3.88
N PHE A 19 10.40 -3.97 4.84
CA PHE A 19 9.62 -4.24 6.05
C PHE A 19 9.42 -2.99 6.91
N ILE A 20 10.47 -2.20 7.11
CA ILE A 20 10.40 -0.90 7.80
C ILE A 20 9.45 0.06 7.06
N ALA A 21 9.54 0.13 5.73
CA ALA A 21 8.69 0.98 4.91
C ALA A 21 7.19 0.60 5.04
N ILE A 22 6.86 -0.69 5.04
CA ILE A 22 5.49 -1.19 5.22
C ILE A 22 4.95 -0.80 6.61
N ILE A 23 5.73 -0.99 7.68
CA ILE A 23 5.33 -0.60 9.04
C ILE A 23 5.12 0.91 9.14
N THR A 24 6.03 1.70 8.57
CA THR A 24 5.93 3.17 8.58
C THR A 24 4.72 3.65 7.80
N LYS A 25 4.41 3.01 6.67
CA LYS A 25 3.19 3.26 5.90
C LYS A 25 1.94 2.99 6.75
N LYS A 26 1.86 1.83 7.43
CA LYS A 26 0.71 1.49 8.28
C LYS A 26 0.51 2.55 9.37
N ARG A 27 1.55 2.92 10.11
CA ARG A 27 1.49 3.99 11.13
C ARG A 27 1.04 5.34 10.56
N GLY A 28 1.45 5.67 9.33
CA GLY A 28 1.01 6.89 8.64
C GLY A 28 -0.49 6.87 8.33
N MET A 29 -1.02 5.72 7.91
CA MET A 29 -2.45 5.53 7.64
C MET A 29 -3.29 5.58 8.93
N GLU A 30 -2.82 4.97 10.01
CA GLU A 30 -3.47 5.02 11.32
C GLU A 30 -3.62 6.47 11.79
N LYS A 31 -2.58 7.31 11.67
CA LYS A 31 -2.68 8.74 12.02
C LYS A 31 -3.77 9.48 11.25
N ILE A 32 -4.05 9.09 10.01
CA ILE A 32 -5.13 9.69 9.22
C ILE A 32 -6.49 9.26 9.74
N VAL A 33 -6.65 8.00 10.13
CA VAL A 33 -7.92 7.49 10.71
C VAL A 33 -8.26 8.20 12.01
N PHE A 34 -7.24 8.58 12.79
CA PHE A 34 -7.36 9.31 14.07
C PHE A 34 -7.32 10.84 13.94
N LEU A 35 -7.49 11.41 12.73
CA LEU A 35 -7.55 12.87 12.59
C LEU A 35 -8.72 13.45 13.38
N GLU A 36 -8.41 14.48 14.20
CA GLU A 36 -9.39 15.25 14.96
C GLU A 36 -9.81 16.52 14.23
N SER A 37 -10.91 17.14 14.67
CA SER A 37 -11.51 18.31 14.05
C SER A 37 -10.62 19.58 14.03
N ASN A 38 -9.58 19.62 14.83
CA ASN A 38 -8.65 20.77 14.93
C ASN A 38 -7.45 20.67 13.97
N ASP A 39 -7.39 19.67 13.13
CA ASP A 39 -6.28 19.46 12.22
C ASP A 39 -6.31 20.42 11.02
N LYS A 40 -5.13 20.65 10.43
CA LYS A 40 -4.91 21.53 9.27
C LYS A 40 -5.83 21.30 8.07
N PHE A 41 -6.52 20.17 8.04
CA PHE A 41 -7.36 19.74 6.93
C PHE A 41 -8.83 20.11 7.11
N GLU A 42 -9.22 20.62 8.30
CA GLU A 42 -10.62 20.94 8.58
C GLU A 42 -11.14 22.09 7.69
N ASP A 43 -10.32 23.10 7.45
CA ASP A 43 -10.67 24.27 6.64
C ASP A 43 -10.71 24.00 5.13
N LEU A 44 -10.26 22.83 4.70
CA LEU A 44 -10.27 22.49 3.28
C LEU A 44 -11.69 22.19 2.79
N ASN A 45 -11.94 22.50 1.50
CA ASN A 45 -13.12 21.99 0.80
C ASN A 45 -13.22 20.46 1.00
N PRO A 46 -14.41 19.88 1.21
CA PRO A 46 -14.59 18.45 1.45
C PRO A 46 -13.90 17.54 0.43
N ARG A 47 -13.92 17.89 -0.85
CA ARG A 47 -13.25 17.16 -1.91
C ARG A 47 -11.72 17.18 -1.74
N ASP A 48 -11.15 18.37 -1.47
CA ASP A 48 -9.71 18.53 -1.29
C ASP A 48 -9.24 17.88 0.01
N PHE A 49 -10.06 17.92 1.06
CA PHE A 49 -9.82 17.19 2.30
C PHE A 49 -9.65 15.70 2.03
N PHE A 50 -10.66 15.04 1.46
CA PHE A 50 -10.60 13.61 1.18
C PHE A 50 -9.50 13.25 0.17
N TYR A 51 -9.29 14.07 -0.86
CA TYR A 51 -8.21 13.84 -1.81
C TYR A 51 -6.86 13.84 -1.10
N ASN A 52 -6.61 14.79 -0.21
CA ASN A 52 -5.34 14.89 0.53
C ASN A 52 -5.11 13.74 1.51
N ILE A 53 -6.15 13.25 2.20
CA ILE A 53 -5.99 12.17 3.19
C ILE A 53 -5.94 10.78 2.53
N LEU A 54 -6.64 10.58 1.42
CA LEU A 54 -6.73 9.28 0.72
C LEU A 54 -5.62 9.08 -0.32
N LYS A 55 -5.02 10.15 -0.82
CA LYS A 55 -3.98 10.10 -1.84
C LYS A 55 -2.78 9.29 -1.37
N MET A 56 -2.40 8.31 -2.16
CA MET A 56 -1.31 7.39 -1.83
C MET A 56 0.09 8.03 -1.70
N GLU A 57 0.24 9.32 -2.01
CA GLU A 57 1.58 9.95 -2.08
C GLU A 57 2.38 9.90 -0.78
N ARG A 58 1.76 10.05 0.39
CA ARG A 58 2.51 10.12 1.65
C ARG A 58 3.16 8.79 2.04
N GLY A 59 2.41 7.70 1.96
CA GLY A 59 2.95 6.36 2.26
C GLY A 59 3.86 5.85 1.15
N ALA A 60 3.51 6.11 -0.12
CA ALA A 60 4.30 5.74 -1.27
C ALA A 60 5.63 6.49 -1.33
N LYS A 61 5.68 7.76 -0.92
CA LYS A 61 6.90 8.58 -0.96
C LYS A 61 8.06 7.96 -0.17
N ILE A 62 7.79 7.38 0.99
CA ILE A 62 8.81 6.68 1.79
C ILE A 62 9.33 5.45 1.06
N ILE A 63 8.43 4.67 0.46
CA ILE A 63 8.79 3.47 -0.30
C ILE A 63 9.64 3.85 -1.51
N TYR A 64 9.23 4.85 -2.29
CA TYR A 64 10.00 5.34 -3.44
C TYR A 64 11.40 5.81 -3.07
N TRP A 65 11.55 6.62 -2.03
CA TRP A 65 12.87 7.06 -1.60
C TRP A 65 13.75 5.91 -1.14
N THR A 66 13.18 4.93 -0.44
CA THR A 66 13.89 3.73 -0.03
C THR A 66 14.37 2.93 -1.25
N GLU A 67 13.50 2.72 -2.24
CA GLU A 67 13.86 2.02 -3.48
C GLU A 67 14.92 2.78 -4.29
N ILE A 68 14.81 4.11 -4.41
CA ILE A 68 15.81 4.93 -5.11
C ILE A 68 17.18 4.85 -4.42
N ILE A 69 17.20 4.95 -3.09
CA ILE A 69 18.46 4.84 -2.33
C ILE A 69 19.09 3.47 -2.55
N LEU A 70 18.31 2.40 -2.47
CA LEU A 70 18.79 1.04 -2.73
C LEU A 70 19.34 0.88 -4.14
N LEU A 71 18.62 1.43 -5.14
CA LEU A 71 19.04 1.38 -6.53
C LEU A 71 20.37 2.12 -6.75
N VAL A 72 20.54 3.29 -6.14
CA VAL A 72 21.81 4.05 -6.20
C VAL A 72 22.95 3.28 -5.54
N VAL A 73 22.73 2.70 -4.36
CA VAL A 73 23.74 1.91 -3.64
C VAL A 73 24.14 0.67 -4.44
N ASP A 74 23.16 -0.05 -5.00
CA ASP A 74 23.41 -1.24 -5.82
C ASP A 74 24.16 -0.90 -7.11
N THR A 75 23.75 0.19 -7.78
CA THR A 75 24.47 0.70 -8.97
C THR A 75 25.92 1.05 -8.64
N ALA A 76 26.16 1.77 -7.53
CA ALA A 76 27.51 2.11 -7.10
C ALA A 76 28.34 0.86 -6.78
N TYR A 77 27.75 -0.14 -6.13
CA TYR A 77 28.38 -1.42 -5.82
C TYR A 77 28.78 -2.17 -7.11
N ILE A 78 27.88 -2.26 -8.09
CA ILE A 78 28.15 -2.92 -9.39
C ILE A 78 29.28 -2.20 -10.14
N LEU A 79 29.21 -0.86 -10.25
CA LEU A 79 30.20 -0.10 -11.02
C LEU A 79 31.58 -0.11 -10.35
N VAL A 80 31.64 0.23 -9.06
CA VAL A 80 32.92 0.31 -8.33
C VAL A 80 33.53 -1.08 -8.13
N GLY A 81 32.73 -2.03 -7.65
CA GLY A 81 33.17 -3.41 -7.45
C GLY A 81 33.55 -4.09 -8.76
N GLY A 82 32.76 -3.86 -9.82
CA GLY A 82 33.04 -4.36 -11.17
C GLY A 82 34.34 -3.82 -11.73
N TYR A 83 34.59 -2.51 -11.57
CA TYR A 83 35.85 -1.90 -12.01
C TYR A 83 37.08 -2.53 -11.33
N PHE A 84 37.07 -2.66 -10.00
CA PHE A 84 38.16 -3.29 -9.27
C PHE A 84 38.34 -4.76 -9.64
N GLN A 85 37.25 -5.49 -9.83
CA GLN A 85 37.33 -6.88 -10.25
C GLN A 85 37.91 -7.00 -11.67
N TYR A 86 37.49 -6.13 -12.59
CA TYR A 86 38.01 -6.08 -13.93
C TYR A 86 39.54 -5.89 -13.95
N LEU A 87 40.05 -4.96 -13.14
CA LEU A 87 41.52 -4.74 -13.01
C LEU A 87 42.25 -6.00 -12.54
N LYS A 88 41.70 -6.69 -11.52
CA LYS A 88 42.29 -7.95 -11.02
C LYS A 88 42.32 -9.06 -12.07
N GLU A 89 41.24 -9.21 -12.84
CA GLU A 89 41.17 -10.19 -13.93
C GLU A 89 42.16 -9.87 -15.05
N MET A 90 42.33 -8.58 -15.35
CA MET A 90 43.32 -8.14 -16.35
C MET A 90 44.78 -8.40 -15.88
N GLU A 91 45.09 -8.22 -14.58
CA GLU A 91 46.37 -8.57 -14.03
C GLU A 91 46.60 -10.08 -14.10
N PHE A 92 45.60 -10.88 -13.72
CA PHE A 92 45.67 -12.34 -13.79
C PHE A 92 45.92 -12.84 -15.23
N LEU A 93 45.26 -12.26 -16.24
CA LEU A 93 45.46 -12.64 -17.64
C LEU A 93 46.84 -12.23 -18.20
N LYS A 94 47.49 -11.23 -17.62
CA LYS A 94 48.91 -10.92 -17.97
C LYS A 94 49.87 -12.02 -17.51
N GLU A 95 49.56 -12.66 -16.35
CA GLU A 95 50.35 -13.76 -15.82
C GLU A 95 50.01 -15.10 -16.52
N PHE A 96 48.75 -15.26 -16.96
CA PHE A 96 48.25 -16.50 -17.56
C PHE A 96 47.49 -16.22 -18.87
N PRO A 97 48.17 -15.86 -19.97
CA PRO A 97 47.55 -15.40 -21.22
C PRO A 97 46.70 -16.46 -21.92
N ASP A 98 46.96 -17.74 -21.72
CA ASP A 98 46.20 -18.83 -22.35
C ASP A 98 44.95 -19.27 -21.56
N PHE A 99 44.58 -18.52 -20.51
CA PHE A 99 43.42 -18.88 -19.69
C PHE A 99 42.12 -18.59 -20.45
N PRO A 100 41.22 -19.59 -20.59
CA PRO A 100 40.09 -19.50 -21.52
C PRO A 100 38.91 -18.63 -21.04
N ILE A 101 39.03 -17.91 -19.92
CA ILE A 101 37.94 -17.10 -19.36
C ILE A 101 38.14 -15.63 -19.71
N SER A 102 37.12 -15.04 -20.30
CA SER A 102 37.07 -13.58 -20.55
C SER A 102 36.83 -12.81 -19.24
N PRO A 103 37.56 -11.69 -18.96
CA PRO A 103 37.33 -10.83 -17.80
C PRO A 103 35.85 -10.41 -17.65
N VAL A 104 35.19 -10.15 -18.76
CA VAL A 104 33.79 -9.75 -18.80
C VAL A 104 32.86 -10.87 -18.33
N SER A 105 33.10 -12.13 -18.73
CA SER A 105 32.29 -13.26 -18.29
C SER A 105 32.45 -13.54 -16.80
N SER A 106 33.67 -13.41 -16.27
CA SER A 106 33.95 -13.52 -14.82
C SER A 106 33.17 -12.45 -14.02
N LEU A 107 33.12 -11.20 -14.52
CA LEU A 107 32.33 -10.13 -13.91
C LEU A 107 30.84 -10.45 -13.87
N PHE A 108 30.26 -10.91 -14.97
CA PHE A 108 28.84 -11.27 -15.00
C PHE A 108 28.50 -12.38 -14.01
N VAL A 109 29.34 -13.39 -13.88
CA VAL A 109 29.13 -14.47 -12.91
C VAL A 109 29.19 -13.92 -11.48
N LYS A 110 30.18 -13.10 -11.17
CA LYS A 110 30.40 -12.57 -9.82
C LYS A 110 29.33 -11.57 -9.41
N PHE A 111 28.86 -10.71 -10.33
CA PHE A 111 27.86 -9.67 -10.06
C PHE A 111 26.44 -10.07 -10.50
N PHE A 112 26.21 -11.36 -10.79
CA PHE A 112 24.89 -11.84 -11.23
C PHE A 112 23.77 -11.47 -10.25
N ILE A 113 23.99 -11.71 -8.94
CA ILE A 113 22.97 -11.41 -7.91
C ILE A 113 22.69 -9.89 -7.80
N PRO A 114 23.69 -9.00 -7.66
CA PRO A 114 23.48 -7.55 -7.71
C PRO A 114 22.77 -7.09 -8.98
N ILE A 115 23.21 -7.52 -10.15
CA ILE A 115 22.56 -7.13 -11.42
C ILE A 115 21.10 -7.60 -11.45
N PHE A 116 20.81 -8.82 -11.02
CA PHE A 116 19.44 -9.33 -10.96
C PHE A 116 18.58 -8.52 -9.98
N MET A 117 19.12 -8.17 -8.80
CA MET A 117 18.44 -7.32 -7.82
C MET A 117 18.18 -5.92 -8.39
N TRP A 118 19.11 -5.34 -9.13
CA TRP A 118 18.93 -4.07 -9.81
C TRP A 118 17.71 -4.08 -10.75
N PHE A 119 17.55 -5.13 -11.56
CA PHE A 119 16.37 -5.29 -12.42
C PHE A 119 15.08 -5.43 -11.62
N ILE A 120 15.10 -6.16 -10.50
CA ILE A 120 13.93 -6.27 -9.61
C ILE A 120 13.56 -4.90 -9.04
N LEU A 121 14.52 -4.12 -8.53
CA LEU A 121 14.29 -2.78 -7.99
C LEU A 121 13.67 -1.85 -9.03
N VAL A 122 14.23 -1.81 -10.25
CA VAL A 122 13.67 -1.00 -11.34
C VAL A 122 12.24 -1.45 -11.67
N PHE A 123 12.00 -2.75 -11.76
CA PHE A 123 10.66 -3.28 -12.04
C PHE A 123 9.65 -2.88 -10.94
N LEU A 124 10.02 -3.02 -9.67
CA LEU A 124 9.16 -2.66 -8.53
C LEU A 124 8.85 -1.16 -8.53
N LEU A 125 9.83 -0.30 -8.82
CA LEU A 125 9.66 1.15 -8.89
C LEU A 125 8.67 1.55 -10.00
N VAL A 126 8.82 0.98 -11.18
CA VAL A 126 7.90 1.19 -12.31
C VAL A 126 6.51 0.66 -11.99
N PHE A 127 6.41 -0.55 -11.43
CA PHE A 127 5.14 -1.15 -11.03
C PHE A 127 4.42 -0.31 -9.96
N ALA A 128 5.14 0.14 -8.93
CA ALA A 128 4.60 0.99 -7.87
C ALA A 128 4.05 2.32 -8.44
N TYR A 129 4.75 2.94 -9.39
CA TYR A 129 4.28 4.15 -10.08
C TYR A 129 2.95 3.92 -10.81
N PHE A 130 2.81 2.83 -11.57
CA PHE A 130 1.57 2.51 -12.26
C PHE A 130 0.41 2.21 -11.29
N MET A 131 0.69 1.47 -10.22
CA MET A 131 -0.30 1.18 -9.19
C MET A 131 -0.79 2.45 -8.48
N GLN A 132 0.12 3.36 -8.13
CA GLN A 132 -0.22 4.65 -7.55
C GLN A 132 -1.10 5.48 -8.49
N LYS A 133 -0.73 5.58 -9.77
CA LYS A 133 -1.50 6.32 -10.77
C LYS A 133 -2.91 5.75 -10.93
N LYS A 134 -3.03 4.42 -10.97
CA LYS A 134 -4.32 3.72 -11.06
C LYS A 134 -5.19 4.00 -9.82
N GLU A 135 -4.60 3.91 -8.63
CA GLU A 135 -5.32 4.14 -7.37
C GLU A 135 -5.76 5.60 -7.23
N ASN A 136 -4.89 6.57 -7.53
CA ASN A 136 -5.27 7.98 -7.51
C ASN A 136 -6.39 8.30 -8.49
N LYS A 137 -6.41 7.68 -9.69
CA LYS A 137 -7.52 7.82 -10.63
C LYS A 137 -8.82 7.24 -10.06
N ARG A 138 -8.74 6.10 -9.36
CA ARG A 138 -9.90 5.49 -8.69
C ARG A 138 -10.45 6.37 -7.58
N ILE A 139 -9.55 6.96 -6.77
CA ILE A 139 -9.92 7.91 -5.70
C ILE A 139 -10.62 9.13 -6.30
N THR A 140 -10.05 9.74 -7.34
CA THR A 140 -10.68 10.90 -7.99
C THR A 140 -12.08 10.55 -8.49
N LYS A 141 -12.25 9.41 -9.17
CA LYS A 141 -13.58 8.98 -9.64
C LYS A 141 -14.56 8.78 -8.49
N MET A 142 -14.15 8.15 -7.40
CA MET A 142 -14.99 7.95 -6.21
C MET A 142 -15.42 9.29 -5.60
N LEU A 143 -14.49 10.26 -5.52
CA LEU A 143 -14.82 11.59 -5.02
C LEU A 143 -15.75 12.36 -5.96
N ASP A 144 -15.57 12.24 -7.29
CA ASP A 144 -16.47 12.83 -8.28
C ASP A 144 -17.87 12.23 -8.17
N ASP A 145 -17.99 10.91 -7.99
CA ASP A 145 -19.28 10.23 -7.80
C ASP A 145 -19.98 10.71 -6.52
N LEU A 146 -19.27 10.90 -5.41
CA LEU A 146 -19.82 11.43 -4.16
C LEU A 146 -20.20 12.90 -4.26
N ASP A 147 -19.40 13.71 -4.95
CA ASP A 147 -19.64 15.15 -5.15
C ASP A 147 -20.88 15.38 -6.01
N ASN A 148 -21.04 14.63 -7.09
CA ASN A 148 -22.23 14.68 -7.96
C ASN A 148 -23.54 14.38 -7.21
N HIS A 149 -23.48 13.68 -6.09
CA HIS A 149 -24.63 13.40 -5.22
C HIS A 149 -24.69 14.33 -4.00
N ASN A 150 -23.83 15.35 -3.90
CA ASN A 150 -23.71 16.27 -2.76
C ASN A 150 -23.45 15.58 -1.41
N LEU A 151 -22.74 14.44 -1.43
CA LEU A 151 -22.48 13.61 -0.23
C LEU A 151 -21.18 13.94 0.47
N LEU A 152 -20.23 14.66 -0.16
CA LEU A 152 -18.89 14.89 0.39
C LEU A 152 -18.91 15.75 1.66
N THR A 153 -19.79 16.75 1.76
CA THR A 153 -19.91 17.60 2.95
C THR A 153 -20.35 16.76 4.15
N TYR A 154 -21.41 15.99 3.98
CA TYR A 154 -21.91 15.10 5.03
C TYR A 154 -20.89 14.02 5.40
N ALA A 155 -20.18 13.47 4.42
CA ALA A 155 -19.12 12.51 4.68
C ALA A 155 -17.97 13.12 5.50
N LYS A 156 -17.59 14.40 5.25
CA LYS A 156 -16.56 15.09 6.01
C LYS A 156 -17.01 15.32 7.46
N GLU A 157 -18.24 15.78 7.67
CA GLU A 157 -18.82 15.95 9.00
C GLU A 157 -18.88 14.63 9.78
N ASP A 158 -19.34 13.55 9.13
CA ASP A 158 -19.43 12.22 9.72
C ASP A 158 -18.04 11.65 10.04
N PHE A 159 -17.03 11.93 9.18
CA PHE A 159 -15.64 11.53 9.42
C PHE A 159 -15.08 12.12 10.71
N PHE A 160 -15.29 13.42 10.96
CA PHE A 160 -14.81 14.08 12.18
C PHE A 160 -15.65 13.75 13.42
N LYS A 161 -16.94 13.53 13.26
CA LYS A 161 -17.84 13.19 14.36
C LYS A 161 -17.64 11.79 14.92
N SER A 162 -17.17 10.87 14.09
CA SER A 162 -17.05 9.46 14.46
C SER A 162 -15.76 9.14 15.19
N ASP A 163 -15.87 8.48 16.35
CA ASP A 163 -14.76 7.92 17.14
C ASP A 163 -14.65 6.38 17.02
N ARG A 164 -15.54 5.76 16.22
CA ARG A 164 -15.60 4.29 16.09
C ARG A 164 -14.55 3.79 15.09
N ILE A 165 -13.41 3.35 15.62
CA ILE A 165 -12.32 2.78 14.85
C ILE A 165 -12.25 1.27 15.07
N VAL A 166 -12.07 0.52 13.99
CA VAL A 166 -11.96 -0.93 14.00
C VAL A 166 -10.63 -1.34 13.38
N ASP A 167 -9.79 -1.98 14.19
CA ASP A 167 -8.56 -2.62 13.71
C ASP A 167 -8.89 -3.83 12.82
N THR A 168 -8.46 -3.79 11.59
CA THR A 168 -8.65 -4.90 10.63
C THR A 168 -7.67 -6.05 10.88
N GLY A 169 -6.57 -5.81 11.61
CA GLY A 169 -5.50 -6.77 11.83
C GLY A 169 -4.70 -7.11 10.56
N ILE A 170 -4.88 -6.37 9.46
CA ILE A 170 -4.19 -6.58 8.17
C ILE A 170 -3.10 -5.52 7.99
N ILE A 171 -1.85 -5.94 7.86
CA ILE A 171 -0.70 -5.02 7.72
C ILE A 171 -0.79 -4.18 6.45
N ALA A 172 -1.32 -4.75 5.37
CA ALA A 172 -1.44 -4.09 4.06
C ALA A 172 -2.69 -3.21 3.92
N GLN A 173 -3.52 -3.09 4.97
CA GLN A 173 -4.76 -2.32 4.96
C GLN A 173 -4.80 -1.40 6.17
N SER A 174 -5.44 -0.22 6.03
CA SER A 174 -5.70 0.66 7.16
C SER A 174 -6.82 0.12 8.04
N ASP A 175 -6.87 0.63 9.26
CA ASP A 175 -8.05 0.48 10.11
C ASP A 175 -9.25 1.17 9.46
N LEU A 176 -10.44 0.78 9.89
CA LEU A 176 -11.69 1.34 9.43
C LEU A 176 -12.19 2.38 10.41
N LYS A 177 -12.73 3.48 9.88
CA LYS A 177 -13.51 4.43 10.67
C LYS A 177 -14.98 4.29 10.27
N LEU A 178 -15.83 4.02 11.26
CA LEU A 178 -17.26 3.82 11.07
C LEU A 178 -18.00 5.07 11.55
N GLY A 179 -18.53 5.83 10.61
CA GLY A 179 -19.41 6.94 10.87
C GLY A 179 -20.85 6.49 11.18
N ASP A 180 -21.75 7.45 11.35
CA ASP A 180 -23.17 7.17 11.48
C ASP A 180 -23.79 6.78 10.14
N ASP A 181 -23.32 7.40 9.04
CA ASP A 181 -23.86 7.25 7.69
C ASP A 181 -22.85 6.72 6.67
N TYR A 182 -21.54 6.68 7.02
CA TYR A 182 -20.45 6.31 6.11
C TYR A 182 -19.47 5.35 6.75
N LEU A 183 -18.88 4.51 5.90
CA LEU A 183 -17.66 3.75 6.22
C LEU A 183 -16.47 4.39 5.51
N PHE A 184 -15.38 4.57 6.24
CA PHE A 184 -14.13 5.11 5.74
C PHE A 184 -13.00 4.08 5.86
N CYS A 185 -12.28 3.85 4.75
CA CYS A 185 -11.05 3.10 4.71
C CYS A 185 -10.00 3.95 3.98
N VAL A 186 -8.86 4.20 4.60
CA VAL A 186 -7.81 5.05 4.02
C VAL A 186 -7.00 4.27 2.98
N TYR A 187 -6.81 2.96 3.21
CA TYR A 187 -6.11 2.10 2.27
C TYR A 187 -6.58 0.64 2.36
N PRO A 188 -7.07 0.06 1.27
CA PRO A 188 -7.42 0.75 0.02
C PRO A 188 -8.48 1.85 0.25
N ALA A 189 -8.38 2.96 -0.50
CA ALA A 189 -9.19 4.14 -0.22
C ALA A 189 -10.66 3.91 -0.58
N TYR A 190 -11.55 3.96 0.41
CA TYR A 190 -12.99 3.87 0.23
C TYR A 190 -13.72 4.83 1.16
N ILE A 191 -14.74 5.51 0.60
CA ILE A 191 -15.79 6.20 1.33
C ILE A 191 -17.10 5.57 0.85
N ILE A 192 -17.78 4.83 1.72
CA ILE A 192 -18.96 4.05 1.35
C ILE A 192 -20.15 4.58 2.14
N PRO A 193 -21.08 5.33 1.50
CA PRO A 193 -22.35 5.69 2.13
C PRO A 193 -23.17 4.42 2.43
N TYR A 194 -23.71 4.29 3.62
CA TYR A 194 -24.56 3.13 3.98
C TYR A 194 -25.81 3.03 3.12
N SER A 195 -26.33 4.17 2.64
CA SER A 195 -27.47 4.22 1.71
C SER A 195 -27.20 3.57 0.35
N TRP A 196 -25.92 3.53 -0.09
CA TRP A 196 -25.53 2.91 -1.36
C TRP A 196 -25.34 1.39 -1.25
N ILE A 197 -25.24 0.85 -0.05
CA ILE A 197 -25.03 -0.59 0.15
C ILE A 197 -26.35 -1.32 -0.13
N SER A 198 -26.35 -2.31 -1.03
CA SER A 198 -27.47 -3.23 -1.22
C SER A 198 -27.35 -4.47 -0.34
N ASP A 199 -26.17 -5.08 -0.28
CA ASP A 199 -25.90 -6.29 0.49
C ASP A 199 -24.49 -6.30 1.07
N ILE A 200 -24.30 -6.98 2.21
CA ILE A 200 -23.01 -7.19 2.87
C ILE A 200 -22.89 -8.66 3.26
N LYS A 201 -21.88 -9.32 2.70
CA LYS A 201 -21.57 -10.73 3.03
C LYS A 201 -20.20 -10.84 3.67
N VAL A 202 -20.06 -11.72 4.64
CA VAL A 202 -18.77 -12.15 5.17
C VAL A 202 -18.36 -13.40 4.41
N ASP A 203 -17.23 -13.32 3.75
CA ASP A 203 -16.64 -14.41 3.00
C ASP A 203 -15.24 -14.72 3.52
N LYS A 204 -14.71 -15.90 3.18
CA LYS A 204 -13.43 -16.41 3.65
C LYS A 204 -12.53 -16.81 2.50
N ILE A 205 -11.26 -16.44 2.60
CA ILE A 205 -10.21 -16.92 1.71
C ILE A 205 -9.27 -17.83 2.49
N TYR A 206 -9.05 -19.02 1.96
CA TYR A 206 -8.05 -19.94 2.47
C TYR A 206 -6.70 -19.62 1.83
N SER A 207 -5.68 -19.36 2.64
CA SER A 207 -4.31 -19.17 2.17
C SER A 207 -3.34 -20.06 2.95
N ARG A 208 -2.14 -20.28 2.39
CA ARG A 208 -1.08 -21.05 3.08
C ARG A 208 -0.64 -20.41 4.41
N GLY A 209 -0.87 -19.12 4.60
CA GLY A 209 -0.53 -18.37 5.82
C GLY A 209 -1.66 -18.28 6.85
N GLY A 210 -2.81 -18.94 6.62
CA GLY A 210 -3.98 -18.89 7.48
C GLY A 210 -5.25 -18.42 6.77
N ASN A 211 -6.34 -18.32 7.53
CA ASN A 211 -7.61 -17.83 7.02
C ASN A 211 -7.62 -16.30 7.04
N CYS A 212 -8.07 -15.71 5.94
CA CYS A 212 -8.37 -14.28 5.84
C CYS A 212 -9.87 -14.13 5.55
N TYR A 213 -10.52 -13.24 6.27
CA TYR A 213 -11.95 -12.96 6.13
C TYR A 213 -12.13 -11.63 5.44
N TYR A 214 -13.22 -11.44 4.70
CA TYR A 214 -13.50 -10.15 4.10
C TYR A 214 -14.99 -9.86 4.06
N LEU A 215 -15.31 -8.57 4.21
CA LEU A 215 -16.62 -8.05 3.91
C LEU A 215 -16.71 -7.75 2.42
N ASN A 216 -17.69 -8.35 1.78
CA ASN A 216 -18.02 -8.14 0.38
C ASN A 216 -19.25 -7.22 0.30
N PHE A 217 -19.01 -5.97 -0.09
CA PHE A 217 -20.07 -4.97 -0.25
C PHE A 217 -20.57 -4.96 -1.68
N THR A 218 -21.86 -5.16 -1.84
CA THR A 218 -22.55 -4.93 -3.12
C THR A 218 -23.22 -3.57 -3.06
N LEU A 219 -22.91 -2.70 -4.04
CA LEU A 219 -23.51 -1.35 -4.13
C LEU A 219 -24.69 -1.36 -5.09
N LYS A 220 -25.73 -0.53 -4.80
CA LYS A 220 -26.96 -0.43 -5.59
C LYS A 220 -26.71 -0.01 -7.05
N ASN A 221 -25.71 0.89 -7.26
CA ASN A 221 -25.46 1.53 -8.55
C ASN A 221 -24.17 1.07 -9.22
N SER A 222 -23.56 -0.04 -8.76
CA SER A 222 -22.30 -0.54 -9.29
C SER A 222 -22.33 -2.05 -9.38
N SER A 223 -21.86 -2.59 -10.50
CA SER A 223 -21.58 -4.03 -10.63
C SER A 223 -20.29 -4.46 -9.92
N ASN A 224 -19.53 -3.51 -9.39
CA ASN A 224 -18.27 -3.79 -8.74
C ASN A 224 -18.47 -4.09 -7.25
N PHE A 225 -17.82 -5.15 -6.78
CA PHE A 225 -17.77 -5.51 -5.38
C PHE A 225 -16.60 -4.81 -4.70
N ILE A 226 -16.84 -4.27 -3.51
CA ILE A 226 -15.78 -3.74 -2.64
C ILE A 226 -15.47 -4.80 -1.60
N LYS A 227 -14.20 -5.15 -1.47
CA LYS A 227 -13.71 -6.12 -0.48
C LYS A 227 -12.85 -5.44 0.55
N ILE A 228 -13.19 -5.61 1.82
CA ILE A 228 -12.40 -5.15 2.97
C ILE A 228 -12.01 -6.36 3.80
N PHE A 229 -10.71 -6.54 4.01
CA PHE A 229 -10.15 -7.74 4.62
C PHE A 229 -10.00 -7.60 6.15
N PHE A 230 -10.08 -8.74 6.85
CA PHE A 230 -9.93 -8.85 8.29
C PHE A 230 -9.12 -10.10 8.65
N SER A 231 -8.34 -9.99 9.69
CA SER A 231 -7.58 -11.12 10.23
C SER A 231 -8.46 -12.12 10.99
N LYS A 232 -9.63 -11.66 11.51
CA LYS A 232 -10.55 -12.47 12.34
C LYS A 232 -11.98 -12.35 11.82
N GLU A 233 -12.68 -13.49 11.78
CA GLU A 233 -14.10 -13.58 11.42
C GLU A 233 -15.01 -12.77 12.34
N SER A 234 -14.78 -12.89 13.65
CA SER A 234 -15.58 -12.19 14.66
C SER A 234 -15.52 -10.67 14.52
N VAL A 235 -14.40 -10.11 14.03
CA VAL A 235 -14.28 -8.67 13.77
C VAL A 235 -15.08 -8.30 12.51
N ALA A 236 -14.99 -9.10 11.44
CA ALA A 236 -15.74 -8.88 10.21
C ALA A 236 -17.26 -8.93 10.47
N GLU A 237 -17.75 -9.94 11.22
CA GLU A 237 -19.17 -10.06 11.59
C GLU A 237 -19.63 -8.88 12.45
N LYS A 238 -18.85 -8.48 13.45
CA LYS A 238 -19.16 -7.32 14.28
C LYS A 238 -19.30 -6.04 13.47
N VAL A 239 -18.39 -5.82 12.51
CA VAL A 239 -18.47 -4.64 11.61
C VAL A 239 -19.70 -4.70 10.73
N ARG A 240 -20.03 -5.88 10.18
CA ARG A 240 -21.25 -6.09 9.39
C ARG A 240 -22.51 -5.75 10.21
N GLU A 241 -22.62 -6.28 11.45
CA GLU A 241 -23.75 -6.00 12.32
C GLU A 241 -23.90 -4.52 12.66
N LEU A 242 -22.78 -3.82 12.93
CA LEU A 242 -22.79 -2.37 13.20
C LEU A 242 -23.32 -1.59 11.99
N ILE A 243 -22.81 -1.88 10.80
CA ILE A 243 -23.26 -1.22 9.57
C ILE A 243 -24.74 -1.49 9.29
N LEU A 244 -25.20 -2.73 9.46
CA LEU A 244 -26.61 -3.09 9.26
C LEU A 244 -27.53 -2.37 10.26
N LYS A 245 -27.11 -2.26 11.52
CA LYS A 245 -27.84 -1.53 12.57
C LYS A 245 -27.95 -0.03 12.26
N ASP A 246 -26.83 0.59 11.85
CA ASP A 246 -26.83 2.02 11.53
C ASP A 246 -27.62 2.30 10.24
N ARG A 247 -27.53 1.41 9.26
CA ARG A 247 -28.38 1.46 8.07
C ARG A 247 -29.89 1.37 8.39
N GLN A 248 -30.28 0.52 9.31
CA GLN A 248 -31.71 0.45 9.74
C GLN A 248 -32.18 1.74 10.39
N LYS A 249 -31.33 2.42 11.16
CA LYS A 249 -31.65 3.74 11.72
C LYS A 249 -31.86 4.82 10.62
N LEU A 250 -31.06 4.77 9.54
CA LEU A 250 -31.23 5.67 8.40
C LEU A 250 -32.61 5.52 7.75
N TYR A 251 -33.03 4.30 7.44
CA TYR A 251 -34.33 4.06 6.84
C TYR A 251 -35.51 4.41 7.78
N GLY A 252 -35.30 4.33 9.10
CA GLY A 252 -36.29 4.81 10.09
C GLY A 252 -36.38 6.33 10.18
N ARG A 253 -35.34 7.08 9.74
CA ARG A 253 -35.36 8.56 9.68
C ARG A 253 -35.96 9.10 8.39
N GLU A 254 -35.88 8.35 7.28
CA GLU A 254 -36.48 8.75 5.98
C GLU A 254 -38.00 8.44 5.87
N GLY A 255 -38.56 7.77 6.87
CA GLY A 255 -39.96 7.34 6.92
C GLY A 255 -40.93 8.31 7.64
N PHE A 256 -40.48 9.58 7.87
CA PHE A 256 -41.36 10.65 8.39
C PHE A 256 -41.43 11.82 7.44
#